data_9e32fb8c0516237f64adabce4c949c21
#
_entry.id   9e32fb8c0516237f64adabce4c949c21
#
_cell.length_a   1.000
_cell.length_b   1.000
_cell.length_c   1.000
_cell.angle_alpha   90.00
_cell.angle_beta   90.00
_cell.angle_gamma   90.00
#
_symmetry.space_group_name_H-M   'P 1'
#
loop_
_entity.id
_entity.type
_entity.pdbx_description
1 polymer ?
#
loop_
_entity_poly.entity_id
_entity_poly.type
_entity_poly.pdbx_seq_one_letter_code
_entity_poly.pdbx_strand_id
1 'polypeptide(L)'
;MQLELELGESGQAEVYLERLLESMRLTSPGPTIEYMLAALGISFGGRINGDSRGFEAAEVAAEPVLTAPRSSRFVMLGARAGLGFLAVQRGDSAASSDHYAFLTACRGTAMAGISFVFDRLLGLLARTMDNLDLALDHFEEALTFCRNGSYRPELAWSCYDYAEALFQRNGPGDSQKAGSLADEALSISSELAMSPLIERVVALEDKMQLAPARVSPLAGGLTQREVDVIRLIAAGRTD
;
A
#
# COMPACT_ATOMS: atom_id res chain seq x y z
N MET A 1 3.91 -9.51 16.62
CA MET A 1 3.63 -9.96 15.24
C MET A 1 3.96 -8.91 14.21
N GLN A 2 3.32 -7.71 14.22
CA GLN A 2 3.61 -6.67 13.20
C GLN A 2 5.10 -6.28 13.17
N LEU A 3 5.68 -5.96 14.33
CA LEU A 3 7.08 -5.56 14.44
C LEU A 3 8.02 -6.62 13.87
N GLU A 4 7.80 -7.88 14.23
CA GLU A 4 8.61 -9.01 13.77
C GLU A 4 8.51 -9.19 12.25
N LEU A 5 7.30 -8.99 11.68
CA LEU A 5 7.11 -9.02 10.23
C LEU A 5 7.85 -7.87 9.54
N GLU A 6 7.78 -6.67 10.10
CA GLU A 6 8.47 -5.50 9.55
C GLU A 6 10.01 -5.64 9.61
N LEU A 7 10.53 -6.33 10.62
CA LEU A 7 11.96 -6.66 10.73
C LEU A 7 12.39 -7.87 9.88
N GLY A 8 11.44 -8.62 9.32
CA GLY A 8 11.72 -9.85 8.57
C GLY A 8 11.88 -11.10 9.44
N GLU A 9 11.54 -11.01 10.74
CA GLU A 9 11.60 -12.12 11.69
C GLU A 9 10.38 -13.05 11.59
N SER A 10 10.18 -13.64 10.41
CA SER A 10 8.97 -14.42 10.07
C SER A 10 8.68 -15.56 11.06
N GLY A 11 9.71 -16.26 11.57
CA GLY A 11 9.51 -17.36 12.53
C GLY A 11 8.91 -16.88 13.86
N GLN A 12 9.34 -15.73 14.37
CA GLN A 12 8.79 -15.15 15.58
C GLN A 12 7.37 -14.59 15.33
N ALA A 13 7.15 -13.99 14.17
CA ALA A 13 5.82 -13.51 13.78
C ALA A 13 4.80 -14.65 13.69
N GLU A 14 5.19 -15.82 13.18
CA GLU A 14 4.35 -17.01 13.07
C GLU A 14 3.90 -17.52 14.45
N VAL A 15 4.77 -17.52 15.46
CA VAL A 15 4.40 -17.87 16.84
C VAL A 15 3.31 -16.94 17.40
N TYR A 16 3.38 -15.63 17.11
CA TYR A 16 2.34 -14.71 17.54
C TYR A 16 1.04 -14.89 16.76
N LEU A 17 1.12 -15.21 15.48
CA LEU A 17 -0.04 -15.52 14.66
C LEU A 17 -0.77 -16.77 15.15
N GLU A 18 -0.04 -17.84 15.46
CA GLU A 18 -0.61 -19.07 16.03
C GLU A 18 -1.34 -18.79 17.35
N ARG A 19 -0.73 -18.01 18.26
CA ARG A 19 -1.37 -17.60 19.52
C ARG A 19 -2.66 -16.80 19.29
N LEU A 20 -2.67 -15.91 18.30
CA LEU A 20 -3.85 -15.15 17.94
C LEU A 20 -4.97 -16.06 17.42
N LEU A 21 -4.63 -16.99 16.52
CA LEU A 21 -5.59 -17.98 16.00
C LEU A 21 -6.11 -18.92 17.10
N GLU A 22 -5.30 -19.31 18.04
CA GLU A 22 -5.72 -20.12 19.18
C GLU A 22 -6.67 -19.33 20.09
N SER A 23 -6.33 -18.06 20.42
CA SER A 23 -7.22 -17.17 21.18
C SER A 23 -8.57 -17.00 20.49
N MET A 24 -8.58 -16.85 19.18
CA MET A 24 -9.80 -16.80 18.38
C MET A 24 -10.63 -18.09 18.51
N ARG A 25 -9.99 -19.28 18.44
CA ARG A 25 -10.65 -20.57 18.56
C ARG A 25 -11.27 -20.81 19.96
N LEU A 26 -10.68 -20.24 21.00
CA LEU A 26 -11.18 -20.31 22.37
C LEU A 26 -12.32 -19.33 22.65
N THR A 27 -12.56 -18.39 21.75
CA THR A 27 -13.61 -17.37 21.84
C THR A 27 -14.79 -17.77 20.97
N SER A 28 -16.01 -17.58 21.45
CA SER A 28 -17.22 -17.85 20.65
C SER A 28 -17.24 -16.93 19.42
N PRO A 29 -17.59 -17.46 18.22
CA PRO A 29 -17.71 -16.65 17.02
C PRO A 29 -18.63 -15.44 17.23
N GLY A 30 -18.11 -14.24 16.87
CA GLY A 30 -18.86 -13.02 17.08
C GLY A 30 -18.03 -11.75 16.84
N PRO A 31 -18.60 -10.56 17.11
CA PRO A 31 -17.95 -9.29 16.91
C PRO A 31 -16.95 -8.97 18.04
N THR A 32 -15.96 -9.83 18.23
CA THR A 32 -14.95 -9.70 19.27
C THR A 32 -13.64 -9.16 18.72
N ILE A 33 -12.77 -8.73 19.64
CA ILE A 33 -11.45 -8.20 19.27
C ILE A 33 -10.57 -9.30 18.67
N GLU A 34 -10.66 -10.54 19.15
CA GLU A 34 -9.90 -11.69 18.66
C GLU A 34 -10.17 -11.95 17.18
N TYR A 35 -11.46 -11.98 16.81
CA TYR A 35 -11.87 -12.17 15.42
C TYR A 35 -11.47 -10.99 14.53
N MET A 36 -11.61 -9.75 15.01
CA MET A 36 -11.15 -8.56 14.30
C MET A 36 -9.63 -8.57 14.11
N LEU A 37 -8.85 -8.88 15.17
CA LEU A 37 -7.40 -8.92 15.08
C LEU A 37 -6.90 -10.06 14.18
N ALA A 38 -7.58 -11.21 14.15
CA ALA A 38 -7.25 -12.29 13.23
C ALA A 38 -7.50 -11.85 11.77
N ALA A 39 -8.67 -11.29 11.46
CA ALA A 39 -8.98 -10.79 10.13
C ALA A 39 -7.99 -9.72 9.66
N LEU A 40 -7.71 -8.72 10.51
CA LEU A 40 -6.81 -7.61 10.18
C LEU A 40 -5.35 -8.05 10.18
N GLY A 41 -4.91 -8.75 11.23
CA GLY A 41 -3.50 -9.11 11.42
C GLY A 41 -2.98 -10.06 10.36
N ILE A 42 -3.76 -11.06 9.95
CA ILE A 42 -3.41 -11.99 8.88
C ILE A 42 -3.25 -11.24 7.55
N SER A 43 -4.26 -10.43 7.18
CA SER A 43 -4.26 -9.73 5.90
C SER A 43 -3.18 -8.64 5.82
N PHE A 44 -2.99 -7.90 6.91
CA PHE A 44 -1.93 -6.89 7.01
C PHE A 44 -0.54 -7.55 7.00
N GLY A 45 -0.37 -8.63 7.74
CA GLY A 45 0.87 -9.41 7.76
C GLY A 45 1.21 -9.97 6.37
N GLY A 46 0.22 -10.54 5.68
CA GLY A 46 0.38 -10.99 4.29
C GLY A 46 0.81 -9.87 3.33
N ARG A 47 0.38 -8.61 3.58
CA ARG A 47 0.83 -7.45 2.80
C ARG A 47 2.33 -7.16 3.05
N ILE A 48 2.84 -7.38 4.26
CA ILE A 48 4.24 -7.14 4.61
C ILE A 48 5.14 -8.25 4.02
N ASN A 49 4.83 -9.51 4.27
CA ASN A 49 5.72 -10.64 3.92
C ASN A 49 5.38 -11.34 2.59
N GLY A 50 4.29 -10.95 1.92
CA GLY A 50 3.84 -11.57 0.67
C GLY A 50 3.16 -12.93 0.86
N ASP A 51 2.82 -13.34 2.08
CA ASP A 51 2.24 -14.65 2.37
C ASP A 51 0.72 -14.63 2.21
N SER A 52 0.21 -15.49 1.32
CA SER A 52 -1.22 -15.65 1.03
C SER A 52 -1.89 -16.83 1.74
N ARG A 53 -1.13 -17.66 2.46
CA ARG A 53 -1.63 -18.91 3.08
C ARG A 53 -2.74 -18.69 4.11
N GLY A 54 -2.78 -17.55 4.76
CA GLY A 54 -3.77 -17.21 5.77
C GLY A 54 -5.05 -16.54 5.26
N PHE A 55 -5.21 -16.28 3.96
CA PHE A 55 -6.30 -15.46 3.44
C PHE A 55 -7.70 -16.01 3.75
N GLU A 56 -7.90 -17.32 3.62
CA GLU A 56 -9.16 -17.96 3.98
C GLU A 56 -9.47 -17.83 5.49
N ALA A 57 -8.44 -17.96 6.32
CA ALA A 57 -8.60 -17.77 7.78
C ALA A 57 -8.96 -16.32 8.14
N ALA A 58 -8.46 -15.33 7.40
CA ALA A 58 -8.84 -13.94 7.57
C ALA A 58 -10.30 -13.68 7.20
N GLU A 59 -10.81 -14.28 6.12
CA GLU A 59 -12.21 -14.21 5.71
C GLU A 59 -13.14 -14.87 6.74
N VAL A 60 -12.80 -16.08 7.17
CA VAL A 60 -13.53 -16.81 8.21
C VAL A 60 -13.56 -16.01 9.53
N ALA A 61 -12.48 -15.32 9.86
CA ALA A 61 -12.45 -14.46 11.04
C ALA A 61 -13.28 -13.17 10.88
N ALA A 62 -13.36 -12.61 9.68
CA ALA A 62 -14.13 -11.39 9.43
C ALA A 62 -15.63 -11.63 9.43
N GLU A 63 -16.11 -12.78 8.96
CA GLU A 63 -17.53 -13.09 8.76
C GLU A 63 -18.39 -12.87 10.02
N PRO A 64 -18.08 -13.45 11.19
CA PRO A 64 -18.91 -13.29 12.40
C PRO A 64 -18.88 -11.85 12.94
N VAL A 65 -17.86 -11.07 12.61
CA VAL A 65 -17.80 -9.64 12.95
C VAL A 65 -18.76 -8.83 12.09
N LEU A 66 -18.77 -9.08 10.78
CA LEU A 66 -19.52 -8.30 9.81
C LEU A 66 -21.00 -8.67 9.75
N THR A 67 -21.36 -9.90 10.07
CA THR A 67 -22.75 -10.40 10.08
C THR A 67 -23.47 -10.19 11.41
N ALA A 68 -22.74 -9.82 12.47
CA ALA A 68 -23.34 -9.61 13.78
C ALA A 68 -24.32 -8.43 13.77
N PRO A 69 -25.53 -8.57 14.35
CA PRO A 69 -26.52 -7.50 14.40
C PRO A 69 -26.06 -6.27 15.19
N ARG A 70 -25.14 -6.46 16.11
CA ARG A 70 -24.53 -5.41 16.94
C ARG A 70 -23.03 -5.64 17.04
N SER A 71 -22.29 -4.90 16.23
CA SER A 71 -20.84 -4.87 16.28
C SER A 71 -20.39 -3.45 16.66
N SER A 72 -19.35 -3.33 17.49
CA SER A 72 -18.78 -2.02 17.75
C SER A 72 -18.15 -1.47 16.47
N ARG A 73 -18.19 -0.15 16.29
CA ARG A 73 -17.60 0.49 15.10
C ARG A 73 -16.12 0.15 14.96
N PHE A 74 -15.37 0.10 16.07
CA PHE A 74 -13.97 -0.23 16.08
C PHE A 74 -13.68 -1.63 15.52
N VAL A 75 -14.41 -2.64 16.02
CA VAL A 75 -14.24 -4.04 15.60
C VAL A 75 -14.63 -4.22 14.12
N MET A 76 -15.71 -3.57 13.70
CA MET A 76 -16.16 -3.60 12.31
C MET A 76 -15.15 -2.92 11.36
N LEU A 77 -14.59 -1.78 11.76
CA LEU A 77 -13.57 -1.08 10.97
C LEU A 77 -12.31 -1.93 10.80
N GLY A 78 -11.85 -2.60 11.86
CA GLY A 78 -10.69 -3.49 11.78
C GLY A 78 -10.93 -4.68 10.85
N ALA A 79 -12.07 -5.35 10.95
CA ALA A 79 -12.41 -6.47 10.06
C ALA A 79 -12.53 -6.01 8.59
N ARG A 80 -13.19 -4.86 8.35
CA ARG A 80 -13.28 -4.26 7.00
C ARG A 80 -11.92 -3.86 6.44
N ALA A 81 -11.03 -3.31 7.27
CA ALA A 81 -9.67 -2.98 6.86
C ALA A 81 -8.87 -4.24 6.51
N GLY A 82 -9.01 -5.32 7.30
CA GLY A 82 -8.39 -6.62 7.00
C GLY A 82 -8.83 -7.13 5.63
N LEU A 83 -10.12 -7.19 5.36
CA LEU A 83 -10.64 -7.60 4.06
C LEU A 83 -10.24 -6.63 2.93
N GLY A 84 -10.09 -5.33 3.23
CA GLY A 84 -9.56 -4.35 2.29
C GLY A 84 -8.11 -4.68 1.87
N PHE A 85 -7.23 -4.98 2.84
CA PHE A 85 -5.87 -5.43 2.53
C PHE A 85 -5.87 -6.75 1.74
N LEU A 86 -6.80 -7.64 2.03
CA LEU A 86 -6.96 -8.89 1.29
C LEU A 86 -7.38 -8.65 -0.16
N ALA A 87 -8.37 -7.77 -0.39
CA ALA A 87 -8.83 -7.39 -1.73
C ALA A 87 -7.69 -6.78 -2.57
N VAL A 88 -6.87 -5.91 -1.96
CA VAL A 88 -5.66 -5.34 -2.61
C VAL A 88 -4.69 -6.46 -3.03
N GLN A 89 -4.42 -7.42 -2.16
CA GLN A 89 -3.46 -8.49 -2.44
C GLN A 89 -3.95 -9.46 -3.52
N ARG A 90 -5.26 -9.62 -3.64
CA ARG A 90 -5.90 -10.44 -4.71
C ARG A 90 -6.08 -9.67 -6.02
N GLY A 91 -5.90 -8.35 -6.02
CA GLY A 91 -6.24 -7.51 -7.17
C GLY A 91 -7.75 -7.48 -7.44
N ASP A 92 -8.59 -7.71 -6.42
CA ASP A 92 -10.04 -7.74 -6.54
C ASP A 92 -10.62 -6.32 -6.53
N SER A 93 -10.87 -5.79 -7.71
CA SER A 93 -11.40 -4.44 -7.90
C SER A 93 -12.82 -4.26 -7.34
N ALA A 94 -13.67 -5.28 -7.43
CA ALA A 94 -15.05 -5.20 -6.92
C ALA A 94 -15.07 -5.15 -5.40
N ALA A 95 -14.37 -6.08 -4.72
CA ALA A 95 -14.23 -6.06 -3.27
C ALA A 95 -13.53 -4.79 -2.79
N SER A 96 -12.51 -4.31 -3.53
CA SER A 96 -11.84 -3.04 -3.22
C SER A 96 -12.79 -1.85 -3.23
N SER A 97 -13.71 -1.78 -4.20
CA SER A 97 -14.73 -0.73 -4.26
C SER A 97 -15.67 -0.76 -3.05
N ASP A 98 -16.13 -1.93 -2.64
CA ASP A 98 -17.03 -2.09 -1.49
C ASP A 98 -16.34 -1.67 -0.19
N HIS A 99 -15.09 -2.10 0.02
CA HIS A 99 -14.31 -1.72 1.19
C HIS A 99 -13.91 -0.25 1.19
N TYR A 100 -13.55 0.31 0.03
CA TYR A 100 -13.27 1.73 -0.13
C TYR A 100 -14.47 2.59 0.29
N ALA A 101 -15.66 2.29 -0.23
CA ALA A 101 -16.87 3.04 0.08
C ALA A 101 -17.17 3.07 1.59
N PHE A 102 -16.93 1.94 2.30
CA PHE A 102 -17.12 1.86 3.74
C PHE A 102 -16.03 2.61 4.53
N LEU A 103 -14.76 2.46 4.14
CA LEU A 103 -13.60 2.97 4.87
C LEU A 103 -13.33 4.46 4.61
N THR A 104 -13.89 5.06 3.56
CA THR A 104 -13.72 6.49 3.22
C THR A 104 -14.08 7.41 4.39
N ALA A 105 -15.01 7.00 5.27
CA ALA A 105 -15.35 7.75 6.49
C ALA A 105 -14.22 7.83 7.52
N CYS A 106 -13.12 7.09 7.31
CA CYS A 106 -11.94 7.07 8.20
C CYS A 106 -10.75 7.87 7.66
N ARG A 107 -10.94 8.69 6.62
CA ARG A 107 -9.89 9.58 6.11
C ARG A 107 -9.28 10.43 7.23
N GLY A 108 -8.00 10.67 7.15
CA GLY A 108 -7.26 11.46 8.13
C GLY A 108 -7.13 10.78 9.50
N THR A 109 -7.31 9.46 9.59
CA THR A 109 -7.19 8.71 10.85
C THR A 109 -6.28 7.49 10.70
N ALA A 110 -5.89 6.92 11.85
CA ALA A 110 -5.10 5.69 11.92
C ALA A 110 -5.82 4.62 12.75
N MET A 111 -5.53 3.36 12.47
CA MET A 111 -6.01 2.23 13.26
C MET A 111 -5.12 2.02 14.48
N ALA A 112 -5.73 2.03 15.67
CA ALA A 112 -5.04 1.73 16.90
C ALA A 112 -4.80 0.21 17.04
N GLY A 113 -3.63 -0.18 17.54
CA GLY A 113 -3.29 -1.59 17.82
C GLY A 113 -2.54 -2.29 16.69
N ILE A 114 -2.90 -2.05 15.44
CA ILE A 114 -2.10 -2.35 14.24
C ILE A 114 -1.86 -1.02 13.56
N SER A 115 -0.60 -0.58 13.53
CA SER A 115 -0.24 0.78 13.17
C SER A 115 -0.25 0.97 11.66
N PHE A 116 -1.40 1.33 11.11
CA PHE A 116 -1.52 1.80 9.73
C PHE A 116 -2.46 3.01 9.63
N VAL A 117 -2.26 3.81 8.59
CA VAL A 117 -3.08 4.99 8.27
C VAL A 117 -4.15 4.59 7.26
N PHE A 118 -5.41 4.99 7.51
CA PHE A 118 -6.51 4.62 6.60
C PHE A 118 -6.33 5.21 5.20
N ASP A 119 -5.76 6.39 5.06
CA ASP A 119 -5.52 6.97 3.74
C ASP A 119 -4.53 6.15 2.91
N ARG A 120 -3.52 5.50 3.52
CA ARG A 120 -2.69 4.54 2.79
C ARG A 120 -3.50 3.35 2.27
N LEU A 121 -4.36 2.74 3.10
CA LEU A 121 -5.24 1.65 2.65
C LEU A 121 -6.22 2.11 1.57
N LEU A 122 -6.81 3.30 1.70
CA LEU A 122 -7.69 3.89 0.70
C LEU A 122 -6.97 4.12 -0.63
N GLY A 123 -5.71 4.57 -0.58
CA GLY A 123 -4.85 4.69 -1.77
C GLY A 123 -4.61 3.34 -2.46
N LEU A 124 -4.30 2.30 -1.68
CA LEU A 124 -4.14 0.94 -2.19
C LEU A 124 -5.43 0.39 -2.83
N LEU A 125 -6.57 0.60 -2.20
CA LEU A 125 -7.88 0.20 -2.72
C LEU A 125 -8.21 0.96 -4.03
N ALA A 126 -7.99 2.27 -4.05
CA ALA A 126 -8.20 3.10 -5.24
C ALA A 126 -7.30 2.65 -6.41
N ARG A 127 -6.04 2.33 -6.13
CA ARG A 127 -5.11 1.76 -7.11
C ARG A 127 -5.59 0.41 -7.65
N THR A 128 -6.12 -0.45 -6.79
CA THR A 128 -6.67 -1.76 -7.18
C THR A 128 -7.92 -1.62 -8.06
N MET A 129 -8.66 -0.52 -7.91
CA MET A 129 -9.78 -0.14 -8.78
C MET A 129 -9.34 0.56 -10.09
N ASP A 130 -8.04 0.63 -10.35
CA ASP A 130 -7.44 1.36 -11.49
C ASP A 130 -7.72 2.88 -11.49
N ASN A 131 -8.05 3.44 -10.33
CA ASN A 131 -8.24 4.87 -10.14
C ASN A 131 -6.98 5.51 -9.55
N LEU A 132 -5.97 5.67 -10.41
CA LEU A 132 -4.63 6.11 -9.99
C LEU A 132 -4.62 7.53 -9.44
N ASP A 133 -5.37 8.47 -10.01
CA ASP A 133 -5.40 9.84 -9.51
C ASP A 133 -5.96 9.91 -8.09
N LEU A 134 -7.06 9.20 -7.83
CA LEU A 134 -7.61 9.08 -6.47
C LEU A 134 -6.65 8.39 -5.50
N ALA A 135 -5.91 7.37 -5.97
CA ALA A 135 -4.91 6.70 -5.17
C ALA A 135 -3.80 7.67 -4.73
N LEU A 136 -3.32 8.51 -5.65
CA LEU A 136 -2.27 9.48 -5.35
C LEU A 136 -2.74 10.55 -4.36
N ASP A 137 -3.98 11.03 -4.45
CA ASP A 137 -4.55 11.97 -3.48
C ASP A 137 -4.53 11.37 -2.06
N HIS A 138 -4.93 10.10 -1.91
CA HIS A 138 -4.88 9.41 -0.63
C HIS A 138 -3.46 9.20 -0.12
N PHE A 139 -2.50 8.87 -0.99
CA PHE A 139 -1.10 8.73 -0.56
C PHE A 139 -0.51 10.05 -0.10
N GLU A 140 -0.84 11.21 -0.70
CA GLU A 140 -0.43 12.52 -0.19
C GLU A 140 -0.97 12.79 1.23
N GLU A 141 -2.24 12.49 1.46
CA GLU A 141 -2.85 12.60 2.80
C GLU A 141 -2.16 11.67 3.81
N ALA A 142 -1.86 10.43 3.41
CA ALA A 142 -1.14 9.48 4.25
C ALA A 142 0.26 9.98 4.62
N LEU A 143 1.03 10.51 3.66
CA LEU A 143 2.35 11.10 3.93
C LEU A 143 2.24 12.28 4.90
N THR A 144 1.26 13.17 4.67
CA THR A 144 1.03 14.33 5.53
C THR A 144 0.71 13.90 6.96
N PHE A 145 -0.17 12.92 7.13
CA PHE A 145 -0.52 12.35 8.43
C PHE A 145 0.70 11.73 9.13
N CYS A 146 1.44 10.90 8.42
CA CYS A 146 2.61 10.20 8.98
C CYS A 146 3.71 11.18 9.40
N ARG A 147 4.00 12.21 8.59
CA ARG A 147 5.00 13.25 8.92
C ARG A 147 4.60 14.05 10.14
N ASN A 148 3.33 14.48 10.24
CA ASN A 148 2.81 15.23 11.39
C ASN A 148 2.81 14.41 12.68
N GLY A 149 2.54 13.10 12.59
CA GLY A 149 2.49 12.18 13.72
C GLY A 149 3.82 11.49 14.03
N SER A 150 4.87 11.70 13.23
CA SER A 150 6.15 10.99 13.32
C SER A 150 6.01 9.46 13.23
N TYR A 151 5.07 8.97 12.44
CA TYR A 151 4.81 7.54 12.21
C TYR A 151 5.80 6.99 11.17
N ARG A 152 7.07 6.82 11.56
CA ARG A 152 8.16 6.50 10.64
C ARG A 152 7.98 5.18 9.87
N PRO A 153 7.62 4.02 10.47
CA PRO A 153 7.42 2.79 9.69
C PRO A 153 6.31 2.93 8.64
N GLU A 154 5.19 3.52 9.02
CA GLU A 154 4.06 3.73 8.12
C GLU A 154 4.36 4.80 7.05
N LEU A 155 5.20 5.80 7.37
CA LEU A 155 5.71 6.75 6.40
C LEU A 155 6.51 6.04 5.31
N ALA A 156 7.42 5.13 5.68
CA ALA A 156 8.22 4.36 4.73
C ALA A 156 7.35 3.51 3.80
N TRP A 157 6.36 2.80 4.36
CA TRP A 157 5.38 2.04 3.57
C TRP A 157 4.54 2.93 2.65
N SER A 158 4.10 4.11 3.13
CA SER A 158 3.33 5.06 2.32
C SER A 158 4.15 5.65 1.17
N CYS A 159 5.42 5.96 1.41
CA CYS A 159 6.35 6.40 0.36
C CYS A 159 6.53 5.32 -0.71
N TYR A 160 6.74 4.06 -0.31
CA TYR A 160 6.86 2.95 -1.24
C TYR A 160 5.59 2.73 -2.08
N ASP A 161 4.42 2.64 -1.43
CA ASP A 161 3.14 2.41 -2.12
C ASP A 161 2.80 3.56 -3.08
N TYR A 162 3.15 4.80 -2.70
CA TYR A 162 2.99 5.96 -3.57
C TYR A 162 3.95 5.94 -4.76
N ALA A 163 5.23 5.63 -4.54
CA ALA A 163 6.21 5.50 -5.62
C ALA A 163 5.77 4.45 -6.66
N GLU A 164 5.24 3.32 -6.17
CA GLU A 164 4.71 2.24 -7.02
C GLU A 164 3.49 2.70 -7.84
N ALA A 165 2.57 3.49 -7.25
CA ALA A 165 1.41 4.05 -7.94
C ALA A 165 1.81 5.09 -9.00
N LEU A 166 2.78 5.97 -8.70
CA LEU A 166 3.35 6.92 -9.66
C LEU A 166 4.04 6.22 -10.82
N PHE A 167 4.83 5.19 -10.53
CA PHE A 167 5.45 4.37 -11.56
C PHE A 167 4.42 3.69 -12.48
N GLN A 168 3.32 3.20 -11.92
CA GLN A 168 2.21 2.63 -12.68
C GLN A 168 1.50 3.69 -13.53
N ARG A 169 1.19 4.89 -12.99
CA ARG A 169 0.53 5.98 -13.71
C ARG A 169 1.40 6.54 -14.83
N ASN A 170 2.71 6.62 -14.59
CA ASN A 170 3.72 7.06 -15.55
C ASN A 170 3.37 8.39 -16.24
N GLY A 171 2.85 9.37 -15.51
CA GLY A 171 2.54 10.72 -15.96
C GLY A 171 3.76 11.66 -15.97
N PRO A 172 3.59 12.90 -16.44
CA PRO A 172 4.64 13.90 -16.40
C PRO A 172 5.08 14.19 -14.95
N GLY A 173 6.38 14.08 -14.67
CA GLY A 173 6.96 14.29 -13.34
C GLY A 173 6.87 13.09 -12.39
N ASP A 174 6.08 12.08 -12.70
CA ASP A 174 5.88 10.90 -11.83
C ASP A 174 7.18 10.15 -11.57
N SER A 175 8.00 9.95 -12.59
CA SER A 175 9.27 9.24 -12.44
C SER A 175 10.22 9.93 -11.44
N GLN A 176 10.32 11.25 -11.48
CA GLN A 176 11.15 12.00 -10.53
C GLN A 176 10.61 11.91 -9.12
N LYS A 177 9.29 12.07 -8.95
CA LYS A 177 8.64 11.98 -7.64
C LYS A 177 8.72 10.57 -7.08
N ALA A 178 8.50 9.54 -7.90
CA ALA A 178 8.63 8.15 -7.52
C ALA A 178 10.05 7.83 -7.02
N GLY A 179 11.09 8.32 -7.71
CA GLY A 179 12.48 8.17 -7.27
C GLY A 179 12.71 8.79 -5.89
N SER A 180 12.32 10.06 -5.69
CA SER A 180 12.46 10.71 -4.39
C SER A 180 11.73 10.02 -3.24
N LEU A 181 10.56 9.45 -3.51
CA LEU A 181 9.79 8.68 -2.53
C LEU A 181 10.44 7.32 -2.24
N ALA A 182 10.99 6.65 -3.25
CA ALA A 182 11.73 5.40 -3.07
C ALA A 182 12.98 5.65 -2.22
N ASP A 183 13.75 6.72 -2.49
CA ASP A 183 14.91 7.12 -1.67
C ASP A 183 14.52 7.37 -0.20
N GLU A 184 13.41 8.10 0.06
CA GLU A 184 12.89 8.35 1.41
C GLU A 184 12.48 7.03 2.09
N ALA A 185 11.77 6.16 1.38
CA ALA A 185 11.36 4.83 1.89
C ALA A 185 12.59 3.98 2.24
N LEU A 186 13.61 3.94 1.38
CA LEU A 186 14.84 3.18 1.59
C LEU A 186 15.63 3.70 2.78
N SER A 187 15.75 5.02 2.92
CA SER A 187 16.44 5.66 4.05
C SER A 187 15.78 5.28 5.37
N ILE A 188 14.44 5.44 5.49
CA ILE A 188 13.71 5.16 6.72
C ILE A 188 13.72 3.66 7.02
N SER A 189 13.45 2.81 6.03
CA SER A 189 13.42 1.35 6.22
C SER A 189 14.79 0.80 6.60
N SER A 190 15.89 1.37 6.07
CA SER A 190 17.25 0.97 6.45
C SER A 190 17.58 1.35 7.89
N GLU A 191 17.22 2.58 8.33
CA GLU A 191 17.41 3.00 9.72
C GLU A 191 16.62 2.14 10.72
N LEU A 192 15.43 1.68 10.32
CA LEU A 192 14.53 0.87 11.16
C LEU A 192 14.71 -0.64 10.96
N ALA A 193 15.66 -1.07 10.13
CA ALA A 193 15.93 -2.46 9.78
C ALA A 193 14.71 -3.23 9.24
N MET A 194 13.85 -2.56 8.44
CA MET A 194 12.64 -3.13 7.86
C MET A 194 12.97 -3.94 6.60
N SER A 195 13.59 -5.11 6.78
CA SER A 195 14.12 -5.94 5.68
C SER A 195 13.13 -6.21 4.54
N PRO A 196 11.85 -6.58 4.78
CA PRO A 196 10.90 -6.83 3.71
C PRO A 196 10.58 -5.58 2.87
N LEU A 197 10.60 -4.40 3.48
CA LEU A 197 10.38 -3.16 2.76
C LEU A 197 11.61 -2.76 1.95
N ILE A 198 12.81 -2.91 2.51
CA ILE A 198 14.08 -2.67 1.80
C ILE A 198 14.12 -3.48 0.49
N GLU A 199 13.83 -4.78 0.58
CA GLU A 199 13.82 -5.66 -0.60
C GLU A 199 12.82 -5.17 -1.68
N ARG A 200 11.64 -4.70 -1.26
CA ARG A 200 10.63 -4.19 -2.19
C ARG A 200 11.03 -2.87 -2.83
N VAL A 201 11.62 -1.95 -2.05
CA VAL A 201 12.08 -0.66 -2.58
C VAL A 201 13.18 -0.89 -3.61
N VAL A 202 14.17 -1.71 -3.30
CA VAL A 202 15.26 -2.05 -4.26
C VAL A 202 14.68 -2.67 -5.53
N ALA A 203 13.74 -3.61 -5.41
CA ALA A 203 13.09 -4.21 -6.58
C ALA A 203 12.27 -3.19 -7.40
N LEU A 204 11.70 -2.17 -6.77
CA LEU A 204 11.00 -1.08 -7.47
C LEU A 204 12.00 -0.17 -8.19
N GLU A 205 13.10 0.20 -7.55
CA GLU A 205 14.16 1.02 -8.17
C GLU A 205 14.76 0.33 -9.40
N ASP A 206 15.04 -0.98 -9.32
CA ASP A 206 15.49 -1.77 -10.46
C ASP A 206 14.48 -1.72 -11.63
N LYS A 207 13.18 -1.86 -11.35
CA LYS A 207 12.13 -1.76 -12.37
C LYS A 207 12.08 -0.36 -12.98
N MET A 208 12.22 0.70 -12.17
CA MET A 208 12.24 2.08 -12.65
C MET A 208 13.44 2.37 -13.54
N GLN A 209 14.62 1.81 -13.23
CA GLN A 209 15.84 1.97 -14.04
C GLN A 209 15.75 1.20 -15.37
N LEU A 210 15.12 0.03 -15.39
CA LEU A 210 14.94 -0.79 -16.60
C LEU A 210 13.82 -0.27 -17.51
N ALA A 211 12.91 0.57 -16.99
CA ALA A 211 11.84 1.15 -17.79
C ALA A 211 12.43 2.11 -18.83
N PRO A 212 12.02 2.01 -20.12
CA PRO A 212 12.48 2.93 -21.15
C PRO A 212 12.13 4.35 -20.73
N ALA A 213 13.14 5.23 -20.71
CA ALA A 213 12.94 6.64 -20.42
C ALA A 213 11.85 7.18 -21.35
N ARG A 214 10.74 7.66 -20.78
CA ARG A 214 9.75 8.41 -21.57
C ARG A 214 10.47 9.62 -22.13
N VAL A 215 10.66 9.65 -23.41
CA VAL A 215 11.04 10.90 -24.10
C VAL A 215 9.87 11.85 -23.87
N SER A 216 9.99 12.74 -22.90
CA SER A 216 9.02 13.82 -22.71
C SER A 216 8.88 14.54 -24.04
N PRO A 217 7.67 14.65 -24.62
CA PRO A 217 7.52 15.46 -25.82
C PRO A 217 8.01 16.86 -25.47
N LEU A 218 9.02 17.33 -26.20
CA LEU A 218 9.46 18.71 -26.10
C LEU A 218 8.29 19.64 -26.43
N ALA A 219 8.38 20.92 -26.02
CA ALA A 219 7.34 21.92 -26.25
C ALA A 219 6.80 21.81 -27.68
N GLY A 220 5.49 21.49 -27.84
CA GLY A 220 4.87 21.25 -29.14
C GLY A 220 4.62 19.79 -29.50
N GLY A 221 4.85 18.83 -28.56
CA GLY A 221 4.56 17.41 -28.79
C GLY A 221 5.60 16.67 -29.64
N LEU A 222 6.74 17.31 -29.90
CA LEU A 222 7.80 16.77 -30.78
C LEU A 222 8.76 15.87 -29.98
N THR A 223 9.23 14.80 -30.61
CA THR A 223 10.31 13.97 -30.10
C THR A 223 11.65 14.70 -30.27
N GLN A 224 12.69 14.35 -29.48
CA GLN A 224 14.04 14.91 -29.63
C GLN A 224 14.56 14.80 -31.06
N ARG A 225 14.26 13.71 -31.75
CA ARG A 225 14.65 13.44 -33.13
C ARG A 225 13.97 14.41 -34.12
N GLU A 226 12.69 14.75 -33.90
CA GLU A 226 11.95 15.75 -34.70
C GLU A 226 12.47 17.16 -34.46
N VAL A 227 12.82 17.50 -33.23
CA VAL A 227 13.47 18.78 -32.89
C VAL A 227 14.85 18.89 -33.56
N ASP A 228 15.63 17.83 -33.55
CA ASP A 228 16.96 17.82 -34.20
C ASP A 228 16.83 17.94 -35.74
N VAL A 229 15.82 17.31 -36.33
CA VAL A 229 15.48 17.49 -37.76
C VAL A 229 15.05 18.93 -38.04
N ILE A 230 14.18 19.52 -37.22
CA ILE A 230 13.75 20.91 -37.37
C ILE A 230 14.95 21.88 -37.24
N ARG A 231 15.87 21.62 -36.29
CA ARG A 231 17.09 22.41 -36.14
C ARG A 231 18.01 22.33 -37.38
N LEU A 232 18.13 21.14 -37.95
CA LEU A 232 18.92 20.95 -39.18
C LEU A 232 18.29 21.69 -40.37
N ILE A 233 16.95 21.62 -40.50
CA ILE A 233 16.22 22.37 -41.54
C ILE A 233 16.37 23.88 -41.31
N ALA A 234 16.23 24.37 -40.07
CA ALA A 234 16.39 25.79 -39.74
C ALA A 234 17.80 26.31 -39.96
N ALA A 235 18.80 25.42 -39.84
CA ALA A 235 20.19 25.73 -40.13
C ALA A 235 20.56 25.66 -41.64
N GLY A 236 19.55 25.42 -42.51
CA GLY A 236 19.77 25.36 -43.97
C GLY A 236 20.57 24.13 -44.46
N ARG A 237 20.66 23.08 -43.61
CA ARG A 237 21.30 21.81 -43.98
C ARG A 237 20.21 20.80 -44.39
N THR A 238 19.77 20.96 -45.63
CA THR A 238 18.97 19.97 -46.36
C THR A 238 19.86 19.35 -47.40
N ASP A 239 20.36 18.17 -47.16
CA ASP A 239 20.86 17.30 -48.25
C ASP A 239 19.73 16.40 -48.74
#